data_c7c07460840c84024b8bc01ab7bb8c48
#
_entry.id   c7c07460840c84024b8bc01ab7bb8c48
#
_cell.length_a   1.000
_cell.length_b   1.000
_cell.length_c   1.000
_cell.angle_alpha   90.00
_cell.angle_beta   90.00
_cell.angle_gamma   90.00
#
_symmetry.space_group_name_H-M   'P 1'
#
loop_
_entity.id
_entity.type
_entity.pdbx_description
1 polymer ?
#
loop_
_entity_poly.entity_id
_entity_poly.type
_entity_poly.pdbx_seq_one_letter_code
_entity_poly.pdbx_strand_id
1 'polypeptide(L)'
;RRFRGRLEIVQSGAEVIPVVTMDLETAVASIVAAESPPGAGLESLKAQAVVARSYLLAARGRHPHSDFCDTTHCQFLREPPPQDSPAAQAARLTAGAVLMHEGRVVPALYSSDCGGSTRSQESEGFPYFAVKCPVVSGVASGHRLGLCQTGAAAMARSGAVWTDILRHYYPAAIIAWEGF
;
A
#
# COMPACT_ATOMS: atom_id res chain seq x y z
N ARG A 1 -8.91 6.02 -18.71
CA ARG A 1 -7.83 5.42 -17.88
C ARG A 1 -7.02 4.46 -18.73
N ARG A 2 -5.73 4.31 -18.44
CA ARG A 2 -4.84 3.36 -19.09
C ARG A 2 -4.38 2.35 -18.07
N PHE A 3 -4.42 1.07 -18.43
CA PHE A 3 -3.94 -0.04 -17.60
C PHE A 3 -3.02 -0.92 -18.45
N ARG A 4 -2.13 -1.62 -17.79
CA ARG A 4 -1.27 -2.61 -18.42
C ARG A 4 -1.67 -3.99 -17.92
N GLY A 5 -2.18 -4.84 -18.80
CA GLY A 5 -2.64 -6.18 -18.42
C GLY A 5 -3.60 -6.77 -19.46
N ARG A 6 -4.24 -7.86 -19.08
CA ARG A 6 -5.28 -8.52 -19.88
C ARG A 6 -6.64 -7.97 -19.48
N LEU A 7 -7.37 -7.41 -20.45
CA LEU A 7 -8.74 -6.94 -20.26
C LEU A 7 -9.74 -8.07 -20.53
N GLU A 8 -10.64 -8.27 -19.60
CA GLU A 8 -11.84 -9.09 -19.74
C GLU A 8 -13.08 -8.23 -19.54
N ILE A 9 -14.15 -8.55 -20.25
CA ILE A 9 -15.44 -7.90 -20.10
C ILE A 9 -16.40 -8.89 -19.45
N VAL A 10 -16.87 -8.58 -18.26
CA VAL A 10 -17.81 -9.41 -17.52
C VAL A 10 -19.19 -8.78 -17.57
N GLN A 11 -20.22 -9.55 -17.97
CA GLN A 11 -21.61 -9.13 -17.89
C GLN A 11 -22.17 -9.50 -16.51
N SER A 12 -22.78 -8.53 -15.83
CA SER A 12 -23.45 -8.71 -14.55
C SER A 12 -24.83 -8.07 -14.61
N GLY A 13 -25.85 -8.89 -14.89
CA GLY A 13 -27.18 -8.39 -15.16
C GLY A 13 -27.21 -7.49 -16.42
N ALA A 14 -27.65 -6.23 -16.24
CA ALA A 14 -27.66 -5.22 -17.30
C ALA A 14 -26.36 -4.42 -17.41
N GLU A 15 -25.40 -4.65 -16.52
CA GLU A 15 -24.14 -3.91 -16.46
C GLU A 15 -23.02 -4.67 -17.19
N VAL A 16 -22.05 -3.91 -17.68
CA VAL A 16 -20.81 -4.41 -18.28
C VAL A 16 -19.63 -3.93 -17.45
N ILE A 17 -18.89 -4.87 -16.88
CA ILE A 17 -17.78 -4.61 -15.97
C ILE A 17 -16.47 -4.93 -16.66
N PRO A 18 -15.61 -3.93 -16.94
CA PRO A 18 -14.25 -4.19 -17.41
C PRO A 18 -13.38 -4.68 -16.24
N VAL A 19 -12.78 -5.85 -16.38
CA VAL A 19 -11.84 -6.42 -15.41
C VAL A 19 -10.46 -6.52 -16.05
N VAL A 20 -9.44 -5.99 -15.36
CA VAL A 20 -8.05 -6.03 -15.84
C VAL A 20 -7.22 -6.93 -14.91
N THR A 21 -6.70 -8.01 -15.46
CA THR A 21 -5.68 -8.84 -14.80
C THR A 21 -4.30 -8.25 -15.12
N MET A 22 -3.54 -7.92 -14.09
CA MET A 22 -2.21 -7.34 -14.27
C MET A 22 -1.18 -8.02 -13.36
N ASP A 23 0.08 -7.84 -13.70
CA ASP A 23 1.22 -8.25 -12.90
C ASP A 23 1.23 -7.49 -11.56
N LEU A 24 1.57 -8.22 -10.47
CA LEU A 24 1.54 -7.68 -9.12
C LEU A 24 2.45 -6.46 -8.94
N GLU A 25 3.68 -6.52 -9.46
CA GLU A 25 4.63 -5.42 -9.31
C GLU A 25 4.22 -4.19 -10.14
N THR A 26 3.57 -4.43 -11.27
CA THR A 26 2.93 -3.36 -12.07
C THR A 26 1.80 -2.70 -11.28
N ALA A 27 0.95 -3.47 -10.59
CA ALA A 27 -0.11 -2.92 -9.73
C ALA A 27 0.48 -2.14 -8.55
N VAL A 28 1.50 -2.70 -7.88
CA VAL A 28 2.21 -2.03 -6.78
C VAL A 28 2.81 -0.70 -7.22
N ALA A 29 3.54 -0.68 -8.34
CA ALA A 29 4.13 0.57 -8.86
C ALA A 29 3.05 1.62 -9.19
N SER A 30 1.92 1.19 -9.75
CA SER A 30 0.79 2.06 -10.10
C SER A 30 0.13 2.68 -8.86
N ILE A 31 -0.04 1.88 -7.79
CA ILE A 31 -0.58 2.35 -6.51
C ILE A 31 0.39 3.32 -5.84
N VAL A 32 1.67 2.97 -5.76
CA VAL A 32 2.70 3.84 -5.17
C VAL A 32 2.76 5.19 -5.89
N ALA A 33 2.70 5.19 -7.22
CA ALA A 33 2.69 6.43 -8.01
C ALA A 33 1.44 7.28 -7.78
N ALA A 34 0.28 6.64 -7.59
CA ALA A 34 -1.00 7.33 -7.45
C ALA A 34 -1.29 7.85 -6.04
N GLU A 35 -0.81 7.11 -5.02
CA GLU A 35 -1.17 7.33 -3.61
C GLU A 35 -0.10 8.08 -2.82
N SER A 36 1.17 8.04 -3.25
CA SER A 36 2.24 8.65 -2.48
C SER A 36 2.22 10.18 -2.59
N PRO A 37 2.54 10.89 -1.50
CA PRO A 37 2.58 12.34 -1.53
C PRO A 37 3.69 12.85 -2.48
N PRO A 38 3.48 14.00 -3.14
CA PRO A 38 4.50 14.62 -3.98
C PRO A 38 5.82 14.80 -3.24
N GLY A 39 6.93 14.46 -3.89
CA GLY A 39 8.27 14.60 -3.30
C GLY A 39 8.62 13.57 -2.22
N ALA A 40 7.85 12.50 -2.10
CA ALA A 40 8.18 11.39 -1.20
C ALA A 40 9.55 10.79 -1.58
N GLY A 41 10.43 10.64 -0.59
CA GLY A 41 11.75 10.05 -0.77
C GLY A 41 11.67 8.54 -1.09
N LEU A 42 12.70 8.00 -1.74
CA LEU A 42 12.72 6.61 -2.20
C LEU A 42 12.44 5.61 -1.07
N GLU A 43 12.96 5.85 0.14
CA GLU A 43 12.74 4.95 1.28
C GLU A 43 11.27 4.92 1.74
N SER A 44 10.56 6.05 1.71
CA SER A 44 9.12 6.06 1.99
C SER A 44 8.30 5.39 0.88
N LEU A 45 8.72 5.53 -0.38
CA LEU A 45 8.09 4.83 -1.51
C LEU A 45 8.30 3.31 -1.43
N LYS A 46 9.49 2.86 -1.00
CA LYS A 46 9.76 1.44 -0.74
C LYS A 46 8.86 0.89 0.38
N ALA A 47 8.71 1.63 1.48
CA ALA A 47 7.79 1.23 2.55
C ALA A 47 6.34 1.15 2.03
N GLN A 48 5.90 2.14 1.25
CA GLN A 48 4.57 2.15 0.63
C GLN A 48 4.39 0.96 -0.34
N ALA A 49 5.42 0.58 -1.10
CA ALA A 49 5.35 -0.56 -2.01
C ALA A 49 5.13 -1.89 -1.27
N VAL A 50 5.84 -2.10 -0.16
CA VAL A 50 5.66 -3.30 0.68
C VAL A 50 4.25 -3.34 1.29
N VAL A 51 3.76 -2.21 1.78
CA VAL A 51 2.40 -2.08 2.34
C VAL A 51 1.34 -2.37 1.27
N ALA A 52 1.44 -1.75 0.09
CA ALA A 52 0.51 -1.98 -1.01
C ALA A 52 0.52 -3.45 -1.47
N ARG A 53 1.70 -4.07 -1.59
CA ARG A 53 1.85 -5.48 -1.96
C ARG A 53 1.21 -6.40 -0.93
N SER A 54 1.48 -6.17 0.36
CA SER A 54 0.90 -6.95 1.44
C SER A 54 -0.62 -6.89 1.42
N TYR A 55 -1.19 -5.71 1.23
CA TYR A 55 -2.64 -5.55 1.09
C TYR A 55 -3.19 -6.31 -0.12
N LEU A 56 -2.57 -6.18 -1.29
CA LEU A 56 -3.02 -6.87 -2.51
C LEU A 56 -2.98 -8.39 -2.37
N LEU A 57 -2.03 -8.93 -1.63
CA LEU A 57 -1.93 -10.38 -1.41
C LEU A 57 -2.90 -10.89 -0.34
N ALA A 58 -3.10 -10.13 0.74
CA ALA A 58 -3.92 -10.55 1.87
C ALA A 58 -5.43 -10.33 1.66
N ALA A 59 -5.84 -9.30 0.91
CA ALA A 59 -7.22 -8.83 0.85
C ALA A 59 -7.90 -9.10 -0.50
N ARG A 60 -7.60 -10.21 -1.16
CA ARG A 60 -8.21 -10.62 -2.44
C ARG A 60 -9.71 -10.93 -2.32
N GLY A 61 -10.41 -10.90 -3.44
CA GLY A 61 -11.82 -11.31 -3.51
C GLY A 61 -12.79 -10.28 -2.90
N ARG A 62 -12.46 -9.00 -2.91
CA ARG A 62 -13.30 -7.94 -2.32
C ARG A 62 -14.54 -7.61 -3.15
N HIS A 63 -14.59 -8.03 -4.39
CA HIS A 63 -15.70 -7.78 -5.31
C HIS A 63 -16.15 -9.07 -6.01
N PRO A 64 -17.43 -9.19 -6.42
CA PRO A 64 -17.96 -10.41 -7.04
C PRO A 64 -17.23 -10.85 -8.32
N HIS A 65 -16.63 -9.91 -9.07
CA HIS A 65 -16.02 -10.16 -10.37
C HIS A 65 -14.54 -9.78 -10.44
N SER A 66 -13.96 -9.23 -9.36
CA SER A 66 -12.56 -8.82 -9.31
C SER A 66 -12.03 -8.86 -7.88
N ASP A 67 -10.72 -8.98 -7.72
CA ASP A 67 -10.10 -8.88 -6.39
C ASP A 67 -10.27 -7.48 -5.79
N PHE A 68 -10.14 -6.44 -6.61
CA PHE A 68 -10.14 -5.04 -6.18
C PHE A 68 -10.85 -4.13 -7.17
N CYS A 69 -11.35 -2.99 -6.70
CA CYS A 69 -11.65 -1.84 -7.56
C CYS A 69 -10.44 -0.89 -7.62
N ASP A 70 -10.45 0.02 -8.59
CA ASP A 70 -9.39 1.01 -8.82
C ASP A 70 -9.62 2.34 -8.11
N THR A 71 -10.40 2.33 -7.01
CA THR A 71 -10.76 3.50 -6.21
C THR A 71 -10.19 3.41 -4.79
N THR A 72 -10.31 4.47 -4.02
CA THR A 72 -9.92 4.51 -2.60
C THR A 72 -10.70 3.56 -1.68
N HIS A 73 -11.73 2.89 -2.20
CA HIS A 73 -12.42 1.83 -1.46
C HIS A 73 -11.49 0.60 -1.27
N CYS A 74 -10.65 0.27 -2.27
CA CYS A 74 -9.61 -0.75 -2.16
C CYS A 74 -8.22 -0.10 -2.09
N GLN A 75 -7.65 0.20 -3.24
CA GLN A 75 -6.45 1.01 -3.39
C GLN A 75 -6.55 1.85 -4.67
N PHE A 76 -6.15 3.11 -4.58
CA PHE A 76 -6.26 4.04 -5.70
C PHE A 76 -5.26 3.70 -6.78
N LEU A 77 -5.68 2.90 -7.76
CA LEU A 77 -4.84 2.42 -8.83
C LEU A 77 -5.03 3.30 -10.08
N ARG A 78 -3.93 3.71 -10.67
CA ARG A 78 -3.88 4.53 -11.88
C ARG A 78 -2.97 3.91 -12.94
N GLU A 79 -2.71 4.67 -14.00
CA GLU A 79 -1.80 4.30 -15.07
C GLU A 79 -0.43 3.88 -14.50
N PRO A 80 0.16 2.78 -14.98
CA PRO A 80 1.50 2.39 -14.59
C PRO A 80 2.51 3.52 -14.86
N PRO A 81 3.34 3.86 -13.88
CA PRO A 81 4.33 4.92 -14.06
C PRO A 81 5.44 4.48 -15.03
N PRO A 82 6.24 5.43 -15.57
CA PRO A 82 7.46 5.11 -16.30
C PRO A 82 8.39 4.20 -15.50
N GLN A 83 9.11 3.29 -16.18
CA GLN A 83 9.96 2.30 -15.53
C GLN A 83 11.13 2.90 -14.74
N ASP A 84 11.58 4.08 -15.11
CA ASP A 84 12.63 4.87 -14.45
C ASP A 84 12.10 5.78 -13.33
N SER A 85 10.78 5.80 -13.13
CA SER A 85 10.18 6.60 -12.06
C SER A 85 10.57 6.09 -10.66
N PRO A 86 10.61 6.97 -9.63
CA PRO A 86 10.88 6.54 -8.25
C PRO A 86 9.89 5.49 -7.73
N ALA A 87 8.62 5.53 -8.15
CA ALA A 87 7.61 4.55 -7.75
C ALA A 87 7.89 3.16 -8.35
N ALA A 88 8.23 3.08 -9.65
CA ALA A 88 8.62 1.83 -10.28
C ALA A 88 9.94 1.29 -9.71
N GLN A 89 10.88 2.16 -9.40
CA GLN A 89 12.12 1.79 -8.73
C GLN A 89 11.85 1.22 -7.32
N ALA A 90 10.99 1.84 -6.53
CA ALA A 90 10.63 1.39 -5.20
C ALA A 90 9.98 0.00 -5.23
N ALA A 91 9.01 -0.24 -6.12
CA ALA A 91 8.38 -1.54 -6.32
C ALA A 91 9.42 -2.62 -6.66
N ARG A 92 10.30 -2.35 -7.63
CA ARG A 92 11.35 -3.28 -8.05
C ARG A 92 12.37 -3.59 -6.95
N LEU A 93 12.84 -2.58 -6.21
CA LEU A 93 13.83 -2.74 -5.13
C LEU A 93 13.27 -3.48 -3.90
N THR A 94 11.96 -3.59 -3.79
CA THR A 94 11.27 -4.31 -2.71
C THR A 94 10.45 -5.49 -3.25
N ALA A 95 10.73 -5.95 -4.47
CA ALA A 95 9.97 -7.04 -5.08
C ALA A 95 9.92 -8.27 -4.16
N GLY A 96 8.74 -8.86 -4.00
CA GLY A 96 8.50 -9.99 -3.11
C GLY A 96 8.48 -9.67 -1.61
N ALA A 97 8.92 -8.48 -1.17
CA ALA A 97 8.87 -8.13 0.25
C ALA A 97 7.43 -7.86 0.71
N VAL A 98 7.02 -8.48 1.82
CA VAL A 98 5.70 -8.37 2.44
C VAL A 98 5.79 -8.25 3.95
N LEU A 99 4.70 -7.78 4.56
CA LEU A 99 4.51 -7.83 6.01
C LEU A 99 3.78 -9.12 6.40
N MET A 100 4.33 -9.84 7.36
CA MET A 100 3.78 -11.08 7.89
C MET A 100 3.48 -10.96 9.37
N HIS A 101 2.36 -11.55 9.80
CA HIS A 101 2.00 -11.71 11.20
C HIS A 101 1.41 -13.11 11.42
N GLU A 102 1.92 -13.85 12.39
CA GLU A 102 1.48 -15.23 12.70
C GLU A 102 1.38 -16.15 11.47
N GLY A 103 2.38 -16.06 10.58
CA GLY A 103 2.45 -16.90 9.37
C GLY A 103 1.52 -16.48 8.23
N ARG A 104 0.84 -15.34 8.33
CA ARG A 104 -0.06 -14.82 7.29
C ARG A 104 0.39 -13.45 6.80
N VAL A 105 0.15 -13.16 5.53
CA VAL A 105 0.39 -11.82 4.99
C VAL A 105 -0.61 -10.84 5.61
N VAL A 106 -0.09 -9.70 6.08
CA VAL A 106 -0.89 -8.65 6.73
C VAL A 106 -1.70 -7.89 5.67
N PRO A 107 -3.01 -7.66 5.84
CA PRO A 107 -3.80 -6.75 5.00
C PRO A 107 -3.44 -5.29 5.33
N ALA A 108 -2.20 -4.90 5.02
CA ALA A 108 -1.55 -3.69 5.50
C ALA A 108 -2.26 -2.41 5.04
N LEU A 109 -2.82 -1.67 5.99
CA LEU A 109 -3.54 -0.42 5.76
C LEU A 109 -2.61 0.79 5.89
N TYR A 110 -2.93 1.87 5.19
CA TYR A 110 -2.21 3.14 5.27
C TYR A 110 -3.16 4.32 5.10
N SER A 111 -2.77 5.48 5.60
CA SER A 111 -3.53 6.73 5.43
C SER A 111 -2.60 7.90 5.14
N SER A 112 -3.16 8.95 4.54
CA SER A 112 -2.40 10.13 4.12
C SER A 112 -1.73 10.82 5.30
N ASP A 113 -2.49 11.15 6.35
CA ASP A 113 -1.97 11.82 7.55
C ASP A 113 -2.70 11.33 8.81
N CYS A 114 -1.97 10.96 9.83
CA CYS A 114 -2.54 10.48 11.09
C CYS A 114 -2.78 11.59 12.14
N GLY A 115 -2.41 12.84 11.83
CA GLY A 115 -2.56 13.97 12.74
C GLY A 115 -1.54 14.05 13.88
N GLY A 116 -0.61 13.09 13.98
CA GLY A 116 0.41 13.03 15.02
C GLY A 116 0.48 11.69 15.74
N SER A 117 -0.53 10.82 15.57
CA SER A 117 -0.52 9.45 16.08
C SER A 117 -1.47 8.58 15.26
N THR A 118 -1.04 7.37 14.93
CA THR A 118 -1.95 6.34 14.43
C THR A 118 -2.89 5.89 15.56
N ARG A 119 -3.85 5.03 15.25
CA ARG A 119 -4.74 4.49 16.28
C ARG A 119 -4.63 2.98 16.36
N SER A 120 -4.95 2.41 17.52
CA SER A 120 -5.04 0.98 17.73
C SER A 120 -6.39 0.45 17.25
N GLN A 121 -6.37 -0.67 16.57
CA GLN A 121 -7.57 -1.41 16.19
C GLN A 121 -7.19 -2.82 15.77
N GLU A 122 -7.93 -3.83 16.21
CA GLU A 122 -7.94 -5.15 15.58
C GLU A 122 -8.71 -5.04 14.25
N SER A 123 -8.13 -5.45 13.16
CA SER A 123 -8.75 -5.41 11.85
C SER A 123 -8.22 -6.55 10.97
N GLU A 124 -9.13 -7.36 10.44
CA GLU A 124 -8.82 -8.47 9.54
C GLU A 124 -7.72 -9.43 10.08
N GLY A 125 -7.73 -9.66 11.41
CA GLY A 125 -6.75 -10.54 12.09
C GLY A 125 -5.36 -9.94 12.26
N PHE A 126 -5.23 -8.61 12.18
CA PHE A 126 -3.99 -7.92 12.48
C PHE A 126 -4.19 -6.83 13.54
N PRO A 127 -3.39 -6.84 14.65
CA PRO A 127 -3.46 -5.82 15.67
C PRO A 127 -2.69 -4.56 15.25
N TYR A 128 -3.41 -3.54 14.77
CA TYR A 128 -2.81 -2.23 14.55
C TYR A 128 -2.59 -1.52 15.88
N PHE A 129 -1.42 -0.91 16.04
CA PHE A 129 -1.04 -0.19 17.25
C PHE A 129 -1.09 1.32 17.02
N ALA A 130 -1.39 2.05 18.09
CA ALA A 130 -1.18 3.48 18.14
C ALA A 130 0.32 3.75 18.28
N VAL A 131 0.90 4.39 17.26
CA VAL A 131 2.30 4.81 17.27
C VAL A 131 2.39 6.33 17.09
N LYS A 132 3.33 6.97 17.79
CA LYS A 132 3.59 8.41 17.62
C LYS A 132 4.17 8.65 16.23
N CYS A 133 3.62 9.63 15.52
CA CYS A 133 4.13 10.05 14.24
C CYS A 133 5.17 11.16 14.39
N PRO A 134 6.25 11.19 13.61
CA PRO A 134 7.23 12.28 13.66
C PRO A 134 6.66 13.62 13.17
N VAL A 135 5.51 13.59 12.50
CA VAL A 135 4.78 14.79 12.06
C VAL A 135 3.50 14.94 12.89
N VAL A 136 3.32 16.11 13.47
CA VAL A 136 2.11 16.46 14.23
C VAL A 136 1.42 17.59 13.47
N SER A 137 0.52 17.21 12.56
CA SER A 137 -0.30 18.16 11.77
C SER A 137 -1.53 18.66 12.54
N GLY A 138 -1.95 17.93 13.57
CA GLY A 138 -3.17 18.20 14.31
C GLY A 138 -4.47 17.82 13.59
N VAL A 139 -4.41 17.54 12.30
CA VAL A 139 -5.57 17.18 11.46
C VAL A 139 -5.30 15.88 10.75
N ALA A 140 -6.09 14.85 11.06
CA ALA A 140 -5.96 13.56 10.41
C ALA A 140 -6.70 13.52 9.05
N SER A 141 -6.12 12.81 8.09
CA SER A 141 -6.72 12.50 6.80
C SER A 141 -6.67 10.99 6.56
N GLY A 142 -7.84 10.35 6.57
CA GLY A 142 -8.00 8.91 6.45
C GLY A 142 -8.27 8.21 7.80
N HIS A 143 -8.17 6.88 7.80
CA HIS A 143 -8.57 6.04 8.94
C HIS A 143 -7.54 5.95 10.08
N ARG A 144 -6.32 6.43 9.88
CA ARG A 144 -5.22 6.46 10.87
C ARG A 144 -4.68 5.08 11.29
N LEU A 145 -4.95 4.01 10.54
CA LEU A 145 -4.42 2.67 10.81
C LEU A 145 -3.15 2.43 9.97
N GLY A 146 -2.19 1.75 10.56
CA GLY A 146 -0.96 1.36 9.91
C GLY A 146 -0.08 2.54 9.48
N LEU A 147 0.46 2.53 8.26
CA LEU A 147 1.42 3.52 7.81
C LEU A 147 0.77 4.90 7.60
N CYS A 148 1.39 5.93 8.19
CA CYS A 148 1.11 7.34 7.87
C CYS A 148 2.06 7.79 6.76
N GLN A 149 1.53 8.15 5.58
CA GLN A 149 2.35 8.54 4.44
C GLN A 149 3.16 9.82 4.70
N THR A 150 2.56 10.83 5.34
CA THR A 150 3.26 12.05 5.75
C THR A 150 4.39 11.75 6.74
N GLY A 151 4.13 10.88 7.73
CA GLY A 151 5.14 10.47 8.71
C GLY A 151 6.26 9.63 8.09
N ALA A 152 5.93 8.68 7.23
CA ALA A 152 6.91 7.87 6.50
C ALA A 152 7.84 8.74 5.63
N ALA A 153 7.28 9.72 4.94
CA ALA A 153 8.07 10.69 4.17
C ALA A 153 9.00 11.53 5.06
N ALA A 154 8.56 11.92 6.26
CA ALA A 154 9.40 12.63 7.22
C ALA A 154 10.53 11.75 7.75
N MET A 155 10.24 10.49 8.12
CA MET A 155 11.26 9.52 8.55
C MET A 155 12.32 9.30 7.47
N ALA A 156 11.90 9.11 6.21
CA ALA A 156 12.83 8.96 5.09
C ALA A 156 13.73 10.19 4.90
N ARG A 157 13.17 11.41 5.02
CA ARG A 157 13.98 12.65 4.97
C ARG A 157 14.98 12.75 6.12
N SER A 158 14.69 12.16 7.27
CA SER A 158 15.60 12.10 8.42
C SER A 158 16.59 10.92 8.35
N GLY A 159 16.65 10.20 7.23
CA GLY A 159 17.61 9.13 7.00
C GLY A 159 17.14 7.73 7.38
N ALA A 160 15.89 7.56 7.81
CA ALA A 160 15.35 6.22 8.08
C ALA A 160 15.21 5.43 6.78
N VAL A 161 15.61 4.15 6.81
CA VAL A 161 15.40 3.21 5.72
C VAL A 161 14.00 2.60 5.78
N TRP A 162 13.51 2.08 4.66
CA TRP A 162 12.15 1.56 4.53
C TRP A 162 11.79 0.47 5.56
N THR A 163 12.77 -0.35 5.96
CA THR A 163 12.56 -1.38 6.98
C THR A 163 12.28 -0.79 8.36
N ASP A 164 12.92 0.31 8.71
CA ASP A 164 12.70 0.99 10.00
C ASP A 164 11.35 1.71 10.00
N ILE A 165 10.96 2.30 8.86
CA ILE A 165 9.64 2.89 8.66
C ILE A 165 8.56 1.83 8.88
N LEU A 166 8.70 0.64 8.27
CA LEU A 166 7.73 -0.45 8.44
C LEU A 166 7.68 -0.97 9.88
N ARG A 167 8.81 -1.20 10.53
CA ARG A 167 8.85 -1.61 11.94
C ARG A 167 8.19 -0.61 12.87
N HIS A 168 8.32 0.68 12.57
CA HIS A 168 7.67 1.74 13.34
C HIS A 168 6.13 1.66 13.25
N TYR A 169 5.58 1.52 12.04
CA TYR A 169 4.13 1.53 11.84
C TYR A 169 3.44 0.17 12.00
N TYR A 170 4.20 -0.93 11.91
CA TYR A 170 3.69 -2.31 12.05
C TYR A 170 4.55 -3.11 13.04
N PRO A 171 4.58 -2.72 14.32
CA PRO A 171 5.49 -3.32 15.31
C PRO A 171 5.20 -4.81 15.57
N ALA A 172 3.99 -5.31 15.28
CA ALA A 172 3.64 -6.72 15.39
C ALA A 172 3.97 -7.55 14.14
N ALA A 173 4.37 -6.91 13.03
CA ALA A 173 4.68 -7.62 11.79
C ALA A 173 6.18 -7.81 11.62
N ILE A 174 6.55 -8.88 10.93
CA ILE A 174 7.89 -9.08 10.40
C ILE A 174 7.90 -8.84 8.89
N ILE A 175 9.04 -8.41 8.37
CA ILE A 175 9.26 -8.28 6.93
C ILE A 175 9.78 -9.64 6.44
N ALA A 176 9.10 -10.21 5.45
CA ALA A 176 9.47 -11.46 4.80
C ALA A 176 9.48 -11.29 3.28
N TRP A 177 10.08 -12.24 2.58
CA TRP A 177 10.05 -12.29 1.12
C TRP A 177 9.27 -13.53 0.70
N GLU A 178 8.21 -13.34 -0.07
CA GLU A 178 7.52 -14.43 -0.75
C GLU A 178 8.24 -14.71 -2.07
N GLY A 179 8.61 -15.96 -2.30
CA GLY A 179 9.04 -16.45 -3.61
C GLY A 179 7.79 -16.69 -4.46
N PHE A 180 7.56 -15.86 -5.45
CA PHE A 180 6.56 -16.06 -6.50
C PHE A 180 7.14 -16.85 -7.65
#